data_ecad10b7fb64a9ae7484a81259d1b5d9
#
_entry.id   ecad10b7fb64a9ae7484a81259d1b5d9
#
_cell.length_a   1.000
_cell.length_b   1.000
_cell.length_c   1.000
_cell.angle_alpha   90.00
_cell.angle_beta   90.00
_cell.angle_gamma   90.00
#
_symmetry.space_group_name_H-M   'P 1'
#
loop_
_entity.id
_entity.type
_entity.pdbx_description
1 polymer ?
#
loop_
_entity_poly.entity_id
_entity_poly.type
_entity_poly.pdbx_seq_one_letter_code
_entity_poly.pdbx_strand_id
1 'polypeptide(L)'
;ECDNKKLPRQFSSASYYTGPLIDAHLHMPFTFDVPKALYAQADYDGAVLEKDVAAGSIMCVFDKTGVQSAIGFYVIPSLLKGQAVVQIKQIEEKFPGRITPFIMPAHVSALNIQPADVESVLKANPGLFKGFGEIGLYKDAYKGTSPDDVSLLPFYEIANKYGLVVMMHPDYGQEKAIEKIVKEYPDVTFLFHGDQLHPLVLKTDFLGRYPNAYLSVDDIFLDIQNEGQSSSLYGDKSKEEFVSKFKRDY
;
A
#
# COMPACT_ATOMS: atom_id res chain seq x y z
N GLU A 1 25.34 -1.72 12.13
CA GLU A 1 25.66 -0.41 11.53
C GLU A 1 25.37 -0.44 10.05
N CYS A 2 24.71 0.61 9.53
CA CYS A 2 24.44 0.71 8.11
C CYS A 2 25.76 1.02 7.37
N ASP A 3 26.17 0.15 6.48
CA ASP A 3 27.23 0.47 5.52
C ASP A 3 26.65 1.47 4.50
N ASN A 4 27.04 2.74 4.61
CA ASN A 4 26.52 3.85 3.77
C ASN A 4 26.97 3.81 2.31
N LYS A 5 27.54 2.71 1.84
CA LYS A 5 27.91 2.53 0.44
C LYS A 5 26.64 2.43 -0.40
N LYS A 6 26.35 3.47 -1.18
CA LYS A 6 25.24 3.45 -2.12
C LYS A 6 25.38 2.31 -3.12
N LEU A 7 24.31 1.58 -3.34
CA LEU A 7 24.26 0.59 -4.42
C LEU A 7 24.36 1.32 -5.77
N PRO A 8 25.22 0.86 -6.69
CA PRO A 8 25.24 1.44 -8.02
C PRO A 8 23.87 1.23 -8.68
N ARG A 9 23.27 2.30 -9.17
CA ARG A 9 22.07 2.18 -10.02
C ARG A 9 22.48 1.45 -11.29
N GLN A 10 21.84 0.32 -11.57
CA GLN A 10 22.22 -0.58 -12.68
C GLN A 10 21.92 -0.05 -14.09
N PHE A 11 21.49 1.21 -14.21
CA PHE A 11 21.00 1.76 -15.45
C PHE A 11 21.87 2.95 -15.89
N SER A 12 22.43 2.85 -17.08
CA SER A 12 23.44 3.77 -17.62
C SER A 12 22.91 4.76 -18.67
N SER A 13 21.59 4.89 -18.85
CA SER A 13 21.05 5.77 -19.90
C SER A 13 20.72 7.17 -19.40
N ALA A 14 20.99 8.17 -20.25
CA ALA A 14 20.74 9.60 -19.98
C ALA A 14 19.26 9.97 -19.77
N SER A 15 18.32 9.03 -19.96
CA SER A 15 16.87 9.23 -19.79
C SER A 15 16.34 8.85 -18.42
N TYR A 16 17.21 8.69 -17.42
CA TYR A 16 16.87 8.21 -16.10
C TYR A 16 16.27 9.31 -15.22
N TYR A 17 15.20 8.95 -14.48
CA TYR A 17 14.72 9.80 -13.40
C TYR A 17 15.80 9.88 -12.30
N THR A 18 16.29 11.09 -12.04
CA THR A 18 17.31 11.37 -11.02
C THR A 18 16.74 12.05 -9.78
N GLY A 19 15.43 12.31 -9.77
CA GLY A 19 14.74 12.93 -8.63
C GLY A 19 14.58 11.99 -7.42
N PRO A 20 13.90 12.45 -6.39
CA PRO A 20 13.63 11.65 -5.19
C PRO A 20 12.76 10.44 -5.54
N LEU A 21 13.16 9.27 -5.05
CA LEU A 21 12.34 8.06 -5.12
C LEU A 21 11.44 8.01 -3.88
N ILE A 22 10.16 7.75 -4.10
CA ILE A 22 9.18 7.52 -3.05
C ILE A 22 8.65 6.10 -3.24
N ASP A 23 8.79 5.26 -2.21
CA ASP A 23 8.18 3.96 -2.19
C ASP A 23 6.69 4.13 -1.82
N ALA A 24 5.80 3.83 -2.76
CA ALA A 24 4.37 4.01 -2.56
C ALA A 24 3.69 2.81 -1.87
N HIS A 25 4.43 1.73 -1.58
CA HIS A 25 3.86 0.51 -1.03
C HIS A 25 4.83 -0.26 -0.14
N LEU A 26 4.98 0.17 1.11
CA LEU A 26 5.83 -0.48 2.10
C LEU A 26 5.02 -1.04 3.26
N HIS A 27 4.95 -2.37 3.38
CA HIS A 27 4.43 -3.01 4.58
C HIS A 27 5.44 -2.86 5.72
N MET A 28 5.05 -2.14 6.75
CA MET A 28 5.90 -1.95 7.93
C MET A 28 5.85 -3.20 8.81
N PRO A 29 7.01 -3.69 9.26
CA PRO A 29 7.04 -4.83 10.18
C PRO A 29 6.33 -4.48 11.50
N PHE A 30 5.74 -5.48 12.13
CA PHE A 30 5.31 -5.32 13.52
C PHE A 30 6.53 -5.07 14.40
N THR A 31 6.38 -4.09 15.25
CA THR A 31 7.43 -3.66 16.15
C THR A 31 7.12 -4.05 17.60
N PHE A 32 6.02 -4.77 17.85
CA PHE A 32 5.57 -5.19 19.17
C PHE A 32 5.24 -6.68 19.20
N ASP A 33 5.43 -7.29 20.37
CA ASP A 33 5.10 -8.70 20.58
C ASP A 33 3.61 -8.94 20.39
N VAL A 34 3.27 -9.55 19.28
CA VAL A 34 1.92 -10.10 19.06
C VAL A 34 1.95 -11.58 19.43
N PRO A 35 1.02 -12.06 20.27
CA PRO A 35 0.98 -13.46 20.63
C PRO A 35 0.93 -14.34 19.38
N LYS A 36 1.83 -15.36 19.30
CA LYS A 36 1.90 -16.30 18.15
C LYS A 36 0.55 -16.91 17.76
N ALA A 37 -0.34 -17.12 18.72
CA ALA A 37 -1.70 -17.60 18.46
C ALA A 37 -2.53 -16.66 17.56
N LEU A 38 -2.22 -15.37 17.52
CA LEU A 38 -2.89 -14.39 16.66
C LEU A 38 -2.33 -14.39 15.24
N TYR A 39 -1.08 -14.82 15.06
CA TYR A 39 -0.48 -15.00 13.73
C TYR A 39 -0.86 -16.31 13.06
N ALA A 40 -1.01 -17.39 13.85
CA ALA A 40 -1.32 -18.71 13.32
C ALA A 40 -2.69 -18.79 12.61
N GLN A 41 -3.54 -17.78 12.77
CA GLN A 41 -4.83 -17.68 12.09
C GLN A 41 -4.79 -16.76 10.87
N ALA A 42 -3.75 -15.97 10.72
CA ALA A 42 -3.52 -15.19 9.51
C ALA A 42 -2.74 -16.09 8.55
N ASP A 43 -3.28 -16.31 7.38
CA ASP A 43 -2.58 -16.95 6.25
C ASP A 43 -1.53 -15.97 5.69
N TYR A 44 -0.74 -15.43 6.61
CA TYR A 44 0.32 -14.52 6.31
C TYR A 44 1.51 -15.37 5.89
N ASP A 45 2.08 -15.08 4.74
CA ASP A 45 3.44 -15.51 4.41
C ASP A 45 4.36 -14.95 5.51
N GLY A 46 4.45 -15.71 6.60
CA GLY A 46 5.05 -15.30 7.88
C GLY A 46 6.53 -14.94 7.81
N ALA A 47 7.14 -15.07 6.63
CA ALA A 47 8.55 -14.80 6.41
C ALA A 47 8.97 -13.35 6.71
N VAL A 48 8.06 -12.39 6.57
CA VAL A 48 8.37 -10.96 6.81
C VAL A 48 8.09 -10.56 8.26
N LEU A 49 7.10 -11.20 8.90
CA LEU A 49 6.65 -10.82 10.24
C LEU A 49 7.36 -11.56 11.37
N GLU A 50 8.00 -12.70 11.07
CA GLU A 50 8.76 -13.49 12.07
C GLU A 50 10.16 -12.93 12.38
N LYS A 51 10.62 -11.94 11.62
CA LYS A 51 11.93 -11.32 11.84
C LYS A 51 11.74 -9.91 12.36
N ASP A 52 12.37 -9.62 13.48
CA ASP A 52 12.55 -8.28 14.01
C ASP A 52 13.34 -7.41 13.02
N VAL A 53 12.65 -6.90 11.99
CA VAL A 53 13.24 -5.92 11.10
C VAL A 53 13.18 -4.57 11.78
N ALA A 54 14.29 -4.15 12.34
CA ALA A 54 14.36 -2.83 12.94
C ALA A 54 14.11 -1.74 11.89
N ALA A 55 13.35 -0.70 12.23
CA ALA A 55 13.12 0.45 11.35
C ALA A 55 14.43 1.05 10.82
N GLY A 56 15.51 1.03 11.62
CA GLY A 56 16.84 1.44 11.17
C GLY A 56 17.41 0.62 10.00
N SER A 57 17.03 -0.65 9.87
CA SER A 57 17.44 -1.48 8.72
C SER A 57 16.72 -1.05 7.44
N ILE A 58 15.43 -0.69 7.54
CA ILE A 58 14.66 -0.13 6.42
C ILE A 58 15.27 1.19 5.96
N MET A 59 15.58 2.09 6.91
CA MET A 59 16.23 3.37 6.60
C MET A 59 17.59 3.17 5.94
N CYS A 60 18.34 2.16 6.36
CA CYS A 60 19.60 1.80 5.71
C CYS A 60 19.41 1.36 4.25
N VAL A 61 18.38 0.56 3.97
CA VAL A 61 18.03 0.20 2.59
C VAL A 61 17.65 1.43 1.78
N PHE A 62 16.85 2.33 2.33
CA PHE A 62 16.46 3.59 1.69
C PHE A 62 17.69 4.43 1.31
N ASP A 63 18.61 4.60 2.25
CA ASP A 63 19.84 5.38 2.02
C ASP A 63 20.72 4.75 0.93
N LYS A 64 20.80 3.42 0.88
CA LYS A 64 21.54 2.68 -0.14
C LYS A 64 20.91 2.74 -1.52
N THR A 65 19.58 2.71 -1.61
CA THR A 65 18.84 2.65 -2.87
C THR A 65 18.43 4.03 -3.39
N GLY A 66 18.55 5.07 -2.55
CA GLY A 66 18.14 6.43 -2.89
C GLY A 66 16.64 6.68 -2.71
N VAL A 67 15.95 5.81 -1.98
CA VAL A 67 14.56 6.05 -1.56
C VAL A 67 14.56 7.14 -0.50
N GLN A 68 13.84 8.22 -0.75
CA GLN A 68 13.75 9.36 0.15
C GLN A 68 12.73 9.12 1.26
N SER A 69 11.58 8.60 0.91
CA SER A 69 10.48 8.32 1.83
C SER A 69 9.61 7.18 1.30
N ALA A 70 8.71 6.67 2.15
CA ALA A 70 7.74 5.66 1.76
C ALA A 70 6.36 5.94 2.37
N ILE A 71 5.31 5.42 1.73
CA ILE A 71 4.02 5.19 2.36
C ILE A 71 4.14 3.89 3.15
N GLY A 72 4.05 3.96 4.47
CA GLY A 72 4.20 2.82 5.36
C GLY A 72 2.87 2.31 5.88
N PHE A 73 2.52 1.07 5.55
CA PHE A 73 1.31 0.41 6.04
C PHE A 73 1.58 -0.25 7.38
N TYR A 74 1.01 0.31 8.43
CA TYR A 74 1.12 -0.21 9.78
C TYR A 74 -0.16 -0.99 10.13
N VAL A 75 -0.05 -2.29 10.28
CA VAL A 75 -1.16 -3.10 10.78
C VAL A 75 -1.47 -2.69 12.21
N ILE A 76 -2.70 -2.22 12.43
CA ILE A 76 -3.16 -1.77 13.76
C ILE A 76 -4.32 -2.67 14.21
N PRO A 77 -4.03 -3.72 14.99
CA PRO A 77 -5.09 -4.55 15.56
C PRO A 77 -5.92 -3.74 16.57
N SER A 78 -7.23 -3.92 16.57
CA SER A 78 -8.16 -3.18 17.45
C SER A 78 -7.73 -3.22 18.91
N LEU A 79 -7.34 -4.41 19.41
CA LEU A 79 -6.93 -4.61 20.81
C LEU A 79 -5.56 -4.02 21.17
N LEU A 80 -4.70 -3.80 20.18
CA LEU A 80 -3.31 -3.37 20.38
C LEU A 80 -3.04 -1.96 19.83
N LYS A 81 -4.09 -1.23 19.44
CA LYS A 81 -3.97 0.08 18.78
C LYS A 81 -3.12 1.09 19.57
N GLY A 82 -3.22 1.09 20.89
CA GLY A 82 -2.41 1.99 21.72
C GLY A 82 -0.92 1.70 21.64
N GLN A 83 -0.51 0.43 21.66
CA GLN A 83 0.88 0.02 21.56
C GLN A 83 1.42 0.31 20.16
N ALA A 84 0.65 -0.01 19.11
CA ALA A 84 1.01 0.28 17.73
C ALA A 84 1.29 1.79 17.53
N VAL A 85 0.39 2.66 17.99
CA VAL A 85 0.55 4.11 17.86
C VAL A 85 1.79 4.63 18.58
N VAL A 86 2.10 4.12 19.78
CA VAL A 86 3.33 4.51 20.51
C VAL A 86 4.57 4.23 19.66
N GLN A 87 4.64 3.08 19.05
CA GLN A 87 5.81 2.70 18.24
C GLN A 87 5.90 3.46 16.92
N ILE A 88 4.76 3.72 16.27
CA ILE A 88 4.74 4.57 15.08
C ILE A 88 5.31 5.96 15.41
N LYS A 89 4.90 6.55 16.53
CA LYS A 89 5.47 7.82 17.01
C LYS A 89 6.98 7.76 17.24
N GLN A 90 7.47 6.70 17.86
CA GLN A 90 8.91 6.52 18.07
C GLN A 90 9.69 6.42 16.75
N ILE A 91 9.10 5.77 15.73
CA ILE A 91 9.70 5.70 14.39
C ILE A 91 9.73 7.09 13.74
N GLU A 92 8.61 7.83 13.79
CA GLU A 92 8.51 9.18 13.24
C GLU A 92 9.44 10.18 13.95
N GLU A 93 9.57 10.09 15.27
CA GLU A 93 10.52 10.91 16.04
C GLU A 93 11.98 10.61 15.67
N LYS A 94 12.31 9.35 15.44
CA LYS A 94 13.65 8.91 15.11
C LYS A 94 14.03 9.17 13.65
N PHE A 95 13.06 9.07 12.73
CA PHE A 95 13.26 9.18 11.29
C PHE A 95 12.22 10.13 10.67
N PRO A 96 12.20 11.41 11.03
CA PRO A 96 11.15 12.33 10.66
C PRO A 96 11.01 12.45 9.14
N GLY A 97 9.78 12.30 8.66
CA GLY A 97 9.43 12.42 7.25
C GLY A 97 9.93 11.31 6.33
N ARG A 98 10.50 10.23 6.89
CA ARG A 98 10.96 9.09 6.09
C ARG A 98 9.81 8.10 5.79
N ILE A 99 8.82 8.03 6.65
CA ILE A 99 7.61 7.21 6.46
C ILE A 99 6.38 8.11 6.52
N THR A 100 5.43 7.87 5.67
CA THR A 100 4.09 8.46 5.74
C THR A 100 3.16 7.38 6.29
N PRO A 101 2.74 7.44 7.57
CA PRO A 101 2.02 6.35 8.20
C PRO A 101 0.57 6.21 7.67
N PHE A 102 0.21 5.00 7.29
CA PHE A 102 -1.15 4.59 6.99
C PHE A 102 -1.63 3.58 8.04
N ILE A 103 -2.89 3.67 8.44
CA ILE A 103 -3.54 2.68 9.27
C ILE A 103 -3.94 1.51 8.39
N MET A 104 -3.31 0.35 8.57
CA MET A 104 -3.65 -0.86 7.84
C MET A 104 -4.56 -1.76 8.66
N PRO A 105 -5.67 -2.28 8.10
CA PRO A 105 -6.49 -3.29 8.73
C PRO A 105 -5.69 -4.56 9.03
N ALA A 106 -6.05 -5.27 10.10
CA ALA A 106 -5.49 -6.59 10.37
C ALA A 106 -6.05 -7.63 9.39
N HIS A 107 -5.23 -8.60 9.01
CA HIS A 107 -5.64 -9.66 8.08
C HIS A 107 -6.62 -10.68 8.68
N VAL A 108 -6.82 -10.66 10.00
CA VAL A 108 -7.74 -11.53 10.71
C VAL A 108 -8.96 -10.75 11.16
N SER A 109 -10.15 -11.16 10.76
CA SER A 109 -11.41 -10.46 11.04
C SER A 109 -11.63 -10.13 12.51
N ALA A 110 -11.28 -11.06 13.41
CA ALA A 110 -11.43 -10.87 14.86
C ALA A 110 -10.52 -9.79 15.46
N LEU A 111 -9.44 -9.43 14.76
CA LEU A 111 -8.45 -8.43 15.19
C LEU A 111 -8.57 -7.14 14.38
N ASN A 112 -9.44 -7.14 13.38
CA ASN A 112 -9.51 -6.04 12.45
C ASN A 112 -10.00 -4.77 13.16
N ILE A 113 -9.36 -3.67 12.82
CA ILE A 113 -9.71 -2.36 13.35
C ILE A 113 -11.10 -1.95 12.86
N GLN A 114 -11.93 -1.47 13.75
CA GLN A 114 -13.28 -1.01 13.42
C GLN A 114 -13.29 0.48 13.11
N PRO A 115 -14.29 0.99 12.36
CA PRO A 115 -14.38 2.43 12.04
C PRO A 115 -14.28 3.34 13.27
N ALA A 116 -14.93 2.97 14.39
CA ALA A 116 -14.86 3.72 15.64
C ALA A 116 -13.45 3.75 16.25
N ASP A 117 -12.68 2.67 16.10
CA ASP A 117 -11.29 2.62 16.55
C ASP A 117 -10.40 3.52 15.68
N VAL A 118 -10.57 3.48 14.35
CA VAL A 118 -9.84 4.36 13.42
C VAL A 118 -10.10 5.81 13.79
N GLU A 119 -11.35 6.19 13.95
CA GLU A 119 -11.70 7.56 14.31
C GLU A 119 -11.11 7.96 15.69
N SER A 120 -11.13 7.06 16.66
CA SER A 120 -10.52 7.29 17.98
C SER A 120 -9.01 7.51 17.89
N VAL A 121 -8.31 6.70 17.07
CA VAL A 121 -6.86 6.83 16.84
C VAL A 121 -6.54 8.15 16.18
N LEU A 122 -7.30 8.57 15.17
CA LEU A 122 -7.10 9.83 14.45
C LEU A 122 -7.34 11.04 15.36
N LYS A 123 -8.41 11.03 16.17
CA LYS A 123 -8.71 12.10 17.14
C LYS A 123 -7.60 12.27 18.18
N ALA A 124 -7.07 11.16 18.67
CA ALA A 124 -6.01 11.18 19.68
C ALA A 124 -4.63 11.53 19.12
N ASN A 125 -4.44 11.44 17.80
CA ASN A 125 -3.16 11.62 17.13
C ASN A 125 -3.32 12.47 15.85
N PRO A 126 -3.71 13.74 15.96
CA PRO A 126 -3.99 14.58 14.81
C PRO A 126 -2.75 14.74 13.93
N GLY A 127 -2.92 14.47 12.64
CA GLY A 127 -1.89 14.64 11.61
C GLY A 127 -0.83 13.53 11.54
N LEU A 128 -0.84 12.55 12.46
CA LEU A 128 0.09 11.41 12.42
C LEU A 128 -0.15 10.51 11.21
N PHE A 129 -1.38 10.12 10.98
CA PHE A 129 -1.74 9.26 9.86
C PHE A 129 -2.21 10.07 8.66
N LYS A 130 -1.81 9.63 7.46
CA LYS A 130 -2.19 10.27 6.18
C LYS A 130 -3.08 9.37 5.33
N GLY A 131 -3.30 8.13 5.72
CA GLY A 131 -4.14 7.22 4.98
C GLY A 131 -4.66 6.05 5.79
N PHE A 132 -5.58 5.32 5.16
CA PHE A 132 -6.16 4.07 5.63
C PHE A 132 -6.03 3.01 4.53
N GLY A 133 -5.55 1.83 4.85
CA GLY A 133 -5.24 0.73 3.95
C GLY A 133 -3.83 0.20 4.23
N GLU A 134 -3.40 -0.88 3.60
CA GLU A 134 -4.01 -1.49 2.42
C GLU A 134 -5.29 -2.27 2.79
N ILE A 135 -6.35 -2.10 2.01
CA ILE A 135 -7.56 -2.90 2.10
C ILE A 135 -7.45 -3.99 1.02
N GLY A 136 -7.04 -5.19 1.40
CA GLY A 136 -6.93 -6.33 0.49
C GLY A 136 -8.28 -7.03 0.28
N LEU A 137 -8.90 -6.87 -0.90
CA LEU A 137 -10.21 -7.45 -1.20
C LEU A 137 -10.13 -8.84 -1.82
N TYR A 138 -8.93 -9.25 -2.23
CA TYR A 138 -8.67 -10.56 -2.85
C TYR A 138 -8.33 -11.65 -1.83
N LYS A 139 -7.97 -11.28 -0.61
CA LYS A 139 -7.58 -12.22 0.46
C LYS A 139 -7.92 -11.69 1.86
N ASP A 140 -7.65 -12.51 2.87
CA ASP A 140 -7.72 -12.14 4.28
C ASP A 140 -9.13 -11.78 4.78
N ALA A 141 -9.22 -10.81 5.69
CA ALA A 141 -10.45 -10.42 6.36
C ALA A 141 -11.53 -9.85 5.43
N TYR A 142 -11.12 -9.35 4.27
CA TYR A 142 -12.01 -8.73 3.28
C TYR A 142 -12.21 -9.56 2.01
N LYS A 143 -11.74 -10.83 2.01
CA LYS A 143 -11.87 -11.70 0.83
C LYS A 143 -13.31 -11.77 0.31
N GLY A 144 -13.48 -11.42 -0.97
CA GLY A 144 -14.77 -11.41 -1.63
C GLY A 144 -15.66 -10.20 -1.29
N THR A 145 -15.15 -9.25 -0.50
CA THR A 145 -15.83 -7.98 -0.24
C THR A 145 -15.72 -7.07 -1.46
N SER A 146 -16.83 -6.48 -1.89
CA SER A 146 -16.82 -5.48 -2.96
C SER A 146 -16.32 -4.12 -2.43
N PRO A 147 -15.63 -3.31 -3.25
CA PRO A 147 -15.25 -1.94 -2.87
C PRO A 147 -16.41 -1.07 -2.37
N ASP A 148 -17.62 -1.30 -2.88
CA ASP A 148 -18.84 -0.58 -2.49
C ASP A 148 -19.68 -1.30 -1.41
N ASP A 149 -19.11 -2.29 -0.73
CA ASP A 149 -19.78 -2.98 0.36
C ASP A 149 -20.05 -2.05 1.55
N VAL A 150 -21.23 -2.23 2.16
CA VAL A 150 -21.67 -1.39 3.28
C VAL A 150 -20.71 -1.40 4.48
N SER A 151 -19.90 -2.43 4.64
CA SER A 151 -18.90 -2.54 5.70
C SER A 151 -17.70 -1.61 5.49
N LEU A 152 -17.42 -1.20 4.27
CA LEU A 152 -16.31 -0.32 3.91
C LEU A 152 -16.70 1.16 3.88
N LEU A 153 -17.97 1.49 3.62
CA LEU A 153 -18.42 2.88 3.51
C LEU A 153 -18.06 3.75 4.72
N PRO A 154 -18.18 3.28 5.98
CA PRO A 154 -17.78 4.08 7.13
C PRO A 154 -16.30 4.48 7.13
N PHE A 155 -15.41 3.68 6.53
CA PHE A 155 -14.00 4.04 6.39
C PHE A 155 -13.80 5.16 5.37
N TYR A 156 -14.58 5.18 4.28
CA TYR A 156 -14.53 6.26 3.30
C TYR A 156 -15.05 7.57 3.87
N GLU A 157 -16.11 7.51 4.70
CA GLU A 157 -16.61 8.69 5.42
C GLU A 157 -15.54 9.25 6.39
N ILE A 158 -14.84 8.37 7.10
CA ILE A 158 -13.72 8.78 7.96
C ILE A 158 -12.58 9.36 7.11
N ALA A 159 -12.24 8.73 6.00
CA ALA A 159 -11.20 9.22 5.10
C ALA A 159 -11.55 10.61 4.57
N ASN A 160 -12.78 10.82 4.13
CA ASN A 160 -13.27 12.14 3.71
C ASN A 160 -13.15 13.18 4.82
N LYS A 161 -13.63 12.84 6.02
CA LYS A 161 -13.63 13.74 7.18
C LYS A 161 -12.23 14.18 7.63
N TYR A 162 -11.25 13.28 7.53
CA TYR A 162 -9.89 13.52 8.03
C TYR A 162 -8.87 13.79 6.92
N GLY A 163 -9.29 13.82 5.66
CA GLY A 163 -8.42 14.04 4.50
C GLY A 163 -7.40 12.90 4.32
N LEU A 164 -7.84 11.65 4.49
CA LEU A 164 -6.98 10.48 4.35
C LEU A 164 -6.99 9.95 2.92
N VAL A 165 -5.86 9.42 2.49
CA VAL A 165 -5.79 8.56 1.30
C VAL A 165 -6.31 7.18 1.66
N VAL A 166 -7.16 6.59 0.82
CA VAL A 166 -7.59 5.20 0.94
C VAL A 166 -6.76 4.34 -0.01
N MET A 167 -5.96 3.44 0.53
CA MET A 167 -5.21 2.48 -0.27
C MET A 167 -5.97 1.16 -0.36
N MET A 168 -6.11 0.63 -1.59
CA MET A 168 -6.90 -0.55 -1.85
C MET A 168 -6.22 -1.48 -2.85
N HIS A 169 -6.24 -2.77 -2.53
CA HIS A 169 -5.90 -3.85 -3.45
C HIS A 169 -7.19 -4.61 -3.81
N PRO A 170 -7.82 -4.28 -4.95
CA PRO A 170 -9.08 -4.90 -5.35
C PRO A 170 -8.89 -6.35 -5.80
N ASP A 171 -10.02 -7.05 -5.98
CA ASP A 171 -10.06 -8.34 -6.64
C ASP A 171 -10.50 -8.19 -8.11
N TYR A 172 -10.36 -9.26 -8.90
CA TYR A 172 -10.81 -9.30 -10.29
C TYR A 172 -12.33 -9.09 -10.40
N GLY A 173 -12.77 -8.37 -11.42
CA GLY A 173 -14.18 -8.13 -11.71
C GLY A 173 -14.84 -7.06 -10.85
N GLN A 174 -14.07 -6.30 -10.08
CA GLN A 174 -14.58 -5.23 -9.20
C GLN A 174 -14.58 -3.84 -9.85
N GLU A 175 -14.29 -3.72 -11.13
CA GLU A 175 -14.10 -2.44 -11.85
C GLU A 175 -15.30 -1.49 -11.69
N LYS A 176 -16.52 -2.02 -11.77
CA LYS A 176 -17.74 -1.20 -11.63
C LYS A 176 -17.92 -0.65 -10.22
N ALA A 177 -17.58 -1.44 -9.21
CA ALA A 177 -17.67 -1.01 -7.82
C ALA A 177 -16.58 0.03 -7.51
N ILE A 178 -15.39 -0.11 -8.09
CA ILE A 178 -14.31 0.89 -8.01
C ILE A 178 -14.75 2.21 -8.64
N GLU A 179 -15.28 2.19 -9.87
CA GLU A 179 -15.78 3.42 -10.50
C GLU A 179 -16.89 4.08 -9.67
N LYS A 180 -17.75 3.28 -9.04
CA LYS A 180 -18.82 3.78 -8.19
C LYS A 180 -18.28 4.53 -6.98
N ILE A 181 -17.39 3.91 -6.18
CA ILE A 181 -16.85 4.56 -4.97
C ILE A 181 -16.05 5.80 -5.28
N VAL A 182 -15.23 5.79 -6.32
CA VAL A 182 -14.44 6.95 -6.74
C VAL A 182 -15.34 8.11 -7.13
N LYS A 183 -16.48 7.84 -7.78
CA LYS A 183 -17.48 8.83 -8.16
C LYS A 183 -18.29 9.32 -6.97
N GLU A 184 -18.66 8.44 -6.04
CA GLU A 184 -19.48 8.77 -4.86
C GLU A 184 -18.69 9.54 -3.78
N TYR A 185 -17.36 9.34 -3.74
CA TYR A 185 -16.45 10.00 -2.79
C TYR A 185 -15.40 10.86 -3.52
N PRO A 186 -15.82 11.94 -4.21
CA PRO A 186 -14.91 12.73 -5.06
C PRO A 186 -13.82 13.46 -4.26
N ASP A 187 -14.02 13.69 -2.98
CA ASP A 187 -13.07 14.36 -2.08
C ASP A 187 -12.13 13.38 -1.36
N VAL A 188 -12.32 12.06 -1.54
CA VAL A 188 -11.42 11.02 -1.04
C VAL A 188 -10.42 10.67 -2.12
N THR A 189 -9.14 10.71 -1.80
CA THR A 189 -8.09 10.19 -2.68
C THR A 189 -8.00 8.69 -2.53
N PHE A 190 -8.17 7.96 -3.63
CA PHE A 190 -7.99 6.51 -3.70
C PHE A 190 -6.66 6.18 -4.39
N LEU A 191 -5.84 5.41 -3.71
CA LEU A 191 -4.61 4.84 -4.24
C LEU A 191 -4.84 3.34 -4.42
N PHE A 192 -4.87 2.90 -5.67
CA PHE A 192 -5.04 1.49 -6.00
C PHE A 192 -3.69 0.85 -6.31
N HIS A 193 -3.59 -0.44 -6.08
CA HIS A 193 -2.49 -1.25 -6.59
C HIS A 193 -2.98 -2.66 -6.98
N GLY A 194 -2.11 -3.44 -7.62
CA GLY A 194 -2.42 -4.78 -8.08
C GLY A 194 -2.81 -4.84 -9.57
N ASP A 195 -2.47 -5.97 -10.18
CA ASP A 195 -2.72 -6.28 -11.59
C ASP A 195 -4.21 -6.38 -11.95
N GLN A 196 -5.05 -6.62 -10.95
CA GLN A 196 -6.51 -6.73 -11.10
C GLN A 196 -7.15 -5.47 -11.70
N LEU A 197 -6.51 -4.31 -11.50
CA LEU A 197 -6.99 -3.03 -12.04
C LEU A 197 -6.49 -2.70 -13.44
N HIS A 198 -5.50 -3.40 -13.94
CA HIS A 198 -4.94 -3.11 -15.25
C HIS A 198 -5.99 -3.09 -16.38
N PRO A 199 -7.01 -3.99 -16.41
CA PRO A 199 -8.05 -3.88 -17.43
C PRO A 199 -8.82 -2.57 -17.39
N LEU A 200 -9.11 -2.04 -16.21
CA LEU A 200 -9.81 -0.77 -16.05
C LEU A 200 -8.94 0.40 -16.49
N VAL A 201 -7.70 0.44 -16.00
CA VAL A 201 -6.75 1.53 -16.27
C VAL A 201 -6.29 1.53 -17.72
N LEU A 202 -5.94 0.36 -18.28
CA LEU A 202 -5.35 0.26 -19.63
C LEU A 202 -6.38 0.28 -20.77
N LYS A 203 -7.62 -0.14 -20.50
CA LYS A 203 -8.66 -0.23 -21.54
C LYS A 203 -9.63 0.95 -21.53
N THR A 204 -9.59 1.76 -20.49
CA THR A 204 -10.46 2.92 -20.33
C THR A 204 -9.64 4.14 -19.93
N ASP A 205 -10.21 5.31 -20.04
CA ASP A 205 -9.62 6.56 -19.54
C ASP A 205 -9.96 6.77 -18.04
N PHE A 206 -9.80 5.72 -17.23
CA PHE A 206 -10.22 5.75 -15.83
C PHE A 206 -9.51 6.84 -15.04
N LEU A 207 -8.17 6.87 -15.08
CA LEU A 207 -7.39 7.86 -14.33
C LEU A 207 -7.60 9.29 -14.86
N GLY A 208 -7.83 9.46 -16.15
CA GLY A 208 -8.14 10.79 -16.72
C GLY A 208 -9.53 11.29 -16.35
N ARG A 209 -10.49 10.39 -16.12
CA ARG A 209 -11.85 10.75 -15.72
C ARG A 209 -12.01 11.03 -14.22
N TYR A 210 -11.16 10.42 -13.40
CA TYR A 210 -11.28 10.48 -11.94
C TYR A 210 -9.99 11.04 -11.31
N PRO A 211 -9.91 12.36 -11.10
CA PRO A 211 -8.70 13.01 -10.59
C PRO A 211 -8.35 12.62 -9.14
N ASN A 212 -9.26 11.95 -8.44
CA ASN A 212 -9.07 11.41 -7.10
C ASN A 212 -8.63 9.94 -7.09
N ALA A 213 -8.40 9.33 -8.27
CA ALA A 213 -7.90 7.96 -8.41
C ALA A 213 -6.44 7.95 -8.86
N TYR A 214 -5.62 7.16 -8.17
CA TYR A 214 -4.20 6.97 -8.44
C TYR A 214 -3.89 5.48 -8.50
N LEU A 215 -2.88 5.09 -9.25
CA LEU A 215 -2.39 3.72 -9.33
C LEU A 215 -0.93 3.65 -8.87
N SER A 216 -0.65 2.77 -7.91
CA SER A 216 0.71 2.33 -7.60
C SER A 216 1.13 1.23 -8.56
N VAL A 217 2.31 1.35 -9.12
CA VAL A 217 2.82 0.50 -10.21
C VAL A 217 3.90 -0.42 -9.64
N ASP A 218 3.51 -1.35 -8.81
CA ASP A 218 4.44 -2.28 -8.15
C ASP A 218 4.53 -3.65 -8.86
N ASP A 219 3.42 -4.24 -9.23
CA ASP A 219 3.38 -5.60 -9.80
C ASP A 219 3.72 -5.67 -11.28
N ILE A 220 3.69 -4.57 -12.00
CA ILE A 220 4.00 -4.52 -13.45
C ILE A 220 5.39 -5.09 -13.77
N PHE A 221 6.34 -5.01 -12.84
CA PHE A 221 7.70 -5.50 -13.03
C PHE A 221 7.88 -6.99 -12.69
N LEU A 222 7.02 -7.58 -11.88
CA LEU A 222 7.08 -9.01 -11.55
C LEU A 222 6.73 -9.86 -12.78
N ASP A 223 5.79 -9.41 -13.58
CA ASP A 223 5.41 -10.09 -14.83
C ASP A 223 6.55 -10.12 -15.87
N ILE A 224 7.46 -9.16 -15.82
CA ILE A 224 8.63 -9.12 -16.75
C ILE A 224 9.71 -10.12 -16.33
N GLN A 225 9.81 -10.45 -15.04
CA GLN A 225 10.84 -11.35 -14.51
C GLN A 225 10.43 -12.83 -14.58
N ASN A 226 9.14 -13.12 -14.61
CA ASN A 226 8.61 -14.48 -14.70
C ASN A 226 8.41 -14.92 -16.15
N GLU A 227 9.49 -14.91 -16.93
CA GLU A 227 9.52 -15.54 -18.27
C GLU A 227 9.14 -17.02 -18.14
N GLY A 228 7.86 -17.32 -18.32
CA GLY A 228 7.37 -18.71 -18.31
C GLY A 228 6.00 -18.96 -17.66
N GLN A 229 5.40 -18.00 -16.99
CA GLN A 229 4.02 -18.14 -16.51
C GLN A 229 3.10 -17.17 -17.27
N SER A 230 2.17 -17.74 -18.01
CA SER A 230 1.32 -17.12 -19.03
C SER A 230 0.17 -16.27 -18.50
N SER A 231 0.36 -15.49 -17.47
CA SER A 231 -0.68 -14.61 -16.92
C SER A 231 -0.40 -13.13 -17.06
N SER A 232 0.66 -12.75 -17.77
CA SER A 232 0.96 -11.33 -17.94
C SER A 232 -0.08 -10.66 -18.84
N LEU A 233 -0.56 -9.50 -18.46
CA LEU A 233 -1.44 -8.63 -19.27
C LEU A 233 -0.84 -8.31 -20.64
N TYR A 234 0.45 -8.43 -20.76
CA TYR A 234 1.22 -8.10 -21.96
C TYR A 234 1.63 -9.33 -22.78
N GLY A 235 1.38 -10.55 -22.29
CA GLY A 235 1.72 -11.80 -22.97
C GLY A 235 3.23 -11.92 -23.21
N ASP A 236 3.61 -12.61 -24.29
CA ASP A 236 5.03 -12.85 -24.67
C ASP A 236 5.72 -11.62 -25.29
N LYS A 237 5.34 -10.41 -24.90
CA LYS A 237 5.94 -9.18 -25.44
C LYS A 237 7.31 -8.92 -24.85
N SER A 238 8.19 -8.39 -25.68
CA SER A 238 9.52 -8.01 -25.22
C SER A 238 9.46 -6.88 -24.20
N LYS A 239 10.48 -6.78 -23.36
CA LYS A 239 10.63 -5.69 -22.38
C LYS A 239 10.50 -4.31 -23.03
N GLU A 240 11.03 -4.16 -24.23
CA GLU A 240 10.99 -2.92 -25.00
C GLU A 240 9.58 -2.56 -25.46
N GLU A 241 8.80 -3.55 -25.90
CA GLU A 241 7.39 -3.35 -26.26
C GLU A 241 6.55 -2.98 -25.04
N PHE A 242 6.80 -3.64 -23.90
CA PHE A 242 6.16 -3.31 -22.64
C PHE A 242 6.46 -1.87 -22.22
N VAL A 243 7.75 -1.50 -22.13
CA VAL A 243 8.17 -0.14 -21.75
C VAL A 243 7.62 0.91 -22.70
N SER A 244 7.58 0.61 -24.01
CA SER A 244 7.02 1.53 -25.01
C SER A 244 5.51 1.70 -24.83
N LYS A 245 4.80 0.63 -24.53
CA LYS A 245 3.38 0.69 -24.26
C LYS A 245 3.09 1.44 -22.94
N PHE A 246 3.83 1.12 -21.90
CA PHE A 246 3.71 1.80 -20.62
C PHE A 246 3.90 3.32 -20.74
N LYS A 247 4.96 3.78 -21.41
CA LYS A 247 5.21 5.20 -21.66
C LYS A 247 4.15 5.91 -22.51
N ARG A 248 3.38 5.16 -23.30
CA ARG A 248 2.30 5.72 -24.10
C ARG A 248 1.00 5.81 -23.33
N ASP A 249 0.74 4.82 -22.46
CA ASP A 249 -0.55 4.61 -21.79
C ASP A 249 -0.59 5.27 -20.38
N TYR A 250 0.58 5.69 -19.84
CA TYR A 250 0.80 6.40 -18.58
C TYR A 250 1.73 7.62 -18.78
#